data_516faf195fa03d0f2b6726987c140f79
#
_entry.id   516faf195fa03d0f2b6726987c140f79
#
_cell.length_a   1.000
_cell.length_b   1.000
_cell.length_c   1.000
_cell.angle_alpha   90.00
_cell.angle_beta   90.00
_cell.angle_gamma   90.00
#
_symmetry.space_group_name_H-M   'P 1'
#
loop_
_entity.id
_entity.type
_entity.pdbx_description
1 polymer ?
#
loop_
_entity_poly.entity_id
_entity_poly.type
_entity_poly.pdbx_seq_one_letter_code
_entity_poly.pdbx_strand_id
1 'polypeptide(L)'
;MRHPQIFAHRGARVVAPENTLPAFQKALDMNVAGIELDVHCSKDGQLVVIHDFTVNKTTNGKGRVSDFTAAELASLDAGSHLSAEFASSGVPTLHQFFDLVGNRCRVNVEIKSEDPEGGNQVEPLVALIQKRALYDQVIVSSFNPITLLKMRYTDPKIQLGLLYETALPPHLRQAWFTPIMQPEALHPYYPIIDEKLMTWAKNKGCAVNTWTVNDVTEAKRLAALGVDVIMSDVPDLIMAAL
;
A
#
# COMPACT_ATOMS: atom_id res chain seq x y z
N MET A 1 25.45 6.99 4.82
CA MET A 1 24.24 6.22 5.19
C MET A 1 23.36 6.18 3.96
N ARG A 2 22.64 5.09 3.71
CA ARG A 2 21.67 5.02 2.60
C ARG A 2 20.40 5.76 3.04
N HIS A 3 19.95 6.74 2.25
CA HIS A 3 18.68 7.41 2.53
C HIS A 3 17.52 6.45 2.27
N PRO A 4 16.44 6.48 3.09
CA PRO A 4 15.24 5.69 2.82
C PRO A 4 14.58 6.11 1.50
N GLN A 5 13.95 5.17 0.84
CA GLN A 5 13.08 5.48 -0.29
C GLN A 5 11.77 6.09 0.22
N ILE A 6 11.30 7.16 -0.43
CA ILE A 6 10.05 7.80 -0.04
C ILE A 6 8.94 7.35 -0.98
N PHE A 7 7.89 6.77 -0.39
CA PHE A 7 6.69 6.34 -1.10
C PHE A 7 5.53 7.27 -0.78
N ALA A 8 4.76 7.64 -1.81
CA ALA A 8 3.52 8.40 -1.66
C ALA A 8 2.40 7.47 -1.18
N HIS A 9 1.89 7.69 0.03
CA HIS A 9 0.82 6.91 0.66
C HIS A 9 -0.53 7.25 0.00
N ARG A 10 -1.12 6.28 -0.70
CA ARG A 10 -2.34 6.42 -1.53
C ARG A 10 -2.19 7.48 -2.64
N GLY A 11 -0.96 7.64 -3.18
CA GLY A 11 -0.61 8.74 -4.05
C GLY A 11 -0.31 10.06 -3.31
N ALA A 12 -0.28 11.18 -4.01
CA ALA A 12 -0.07 12.50 -3.43
C ALA A 12 -1.37 13.05 -2.80
N ARG A 13 -1.88 12.37 -1.76
CA ARG A 13 -3.23 12.51 -1.22
C ARG A 13 -3.56 13.86 -0.55
N VAL A 14 -2.55 14.68 -0.27
CA VAL A 14 -2.78 16.03 0.25
C VAL A 14 -3.17 17.03 -0.84
N VAL A 15 -2.69 16.79 -2.07
CA VAL A 15 -2.91 17.69 -3.21
C VAL A 15 -3.85 17.11 -4.28
N ALA A 16 -4.25 15.83 -4.16
CA ALA A 16 -5.22 15.16 -5.02
C ALA A 16 -5.95 14.06 -4.24
N PRO A 17 -7.16 13.62 -4.66
CA PRO A 17 -7.94 12.65 -3.89
C PRO A 17 -7.23 11.31 -3.77
N GLU A 18 -7.13 10.77 -2.53
CA GLU A 18 -6.44 9.50 -2.26
C GLU A 18 -6.93 8.35 -3.15
N ASN A 19 -6.02 7.46 -3.53
CA ASN A 19 -6.32 6.26 -4.32
C ASN A 19 -7.01 6.54 -5.67
N THR A 20 -6.74 7.69 -6.29
CA THR A 20 -7.24 8.07 -7.62
C THR A 20 -6.11 8.27 -8.63
N LEU A 21 -6.43 8.17 -9.93
CA LEU A 21 -5.43 8.40 -10.99
C LEU A 21 -4.78 9.80 -10.90
N PRO A 22 -5.50 10.91 -10.60
CA PRO A 22 -4.87 12.20 -10.35
C PRO A 22 -3.86 12.20 -9.21
N ALA A 23 -4.13 11.52 -8.07
CA ALA A 23 -3.19 11.44 -6.95
C ALA A 23 -1.91 10.67 -7.34
N PHE A 24 -2.06 9.61 -8.12
CA PHE A 24 -0.93 8.85 -8.62
C PHE A 24 -0.10 9.63 -9.64
N GLN A 25 -0.74 10.36 -10.54
CA GLN A 25 -0.03 11.24 -11.47
C GLN A 25 0.76 12.32 -10.72
N LYS A 26 0.16 12.99 -9.73
CA LYS A 26 0.86 13.97 -8.89
C LYS A 26 2.05 13.37 -8.15
N ALA A 27 1.93 12.15 -7.63
CA ALA A 27 3.05 11.44 -6.99
C ALA A 27 4.20 11.17 -7.98
N LEU A 28 3.88 10.77 -9.21
CA LEU A 28 4.86 10.58 -10.27
C LEU A 28 5.54 11.89 -10.66
N ASP A 29 4.79 13.00 -10.73
CA ASP A 29 5.32 14.35 -11.02
C ASP A 29 6.30 14.83 -9.93
N MET A 30 6.13 14.36 -8.68
CA MET A 30 7.05 14.60 -7.57
C MET A 30 8.31 13.72 -7.63
N ASN A 31 8.42 12.76 -8.58
CA ASN A 31 9.51 11.81 -8.70
C ASN A 31 9.74 10.97 -7.42
N VAL A 32 8.66 10.52 -6.78
CA VAL A 32 8.75 9.62 -5.62
C VAL A 32 9.38 8.29 -6.02
N ALA A 33 10.10 7.65 -5.11
CA ALA A 33 10.71 6.32 -5.33
C ALA A 33 9.64 5.22 -5.49
N GLY A 34 8.46 5.41 -4.90
CA GLY A 34 7.34 4.48 -5.00
C GLY A 34 6.00 5.09 -4.64
N ILE A 35 4.96 4.33 -4.92
CA ILE A 35 3.57 4.63 -4.56
C ILE A 35 3.05 3.45 -3.77
N GLU A 36 2.35 3.76 -2.69
CA GLU A 36 1.55 2.80 -1.94
C GLU A 36 0.08 3.02 -2.28
N LEU A 37 -0.69 1.93 -2.34
CA LEU A 37 -2.13 1.93 -2.61
C LEU A 37 -2.82 0.73 -2.00
N ASP A 38 -4.16 0.83 -1.85
CA ASP A 38 -5.01 -0.17 -1.23
C ASP A 38 -5.92 -0.86 -2.24
N VAL A 39 -6.06 -2.19 -2.17
CA VAL A 39 -6.90 -2.94 -3.09
C VAL A 39 -7.99 -3.75 -2.42
N HIS A 40 -9.16 -3.72 -3.05
CA HIS A 40 -10.30 -4.61 -2.80
C HIS A 40 -10.71 -5.35 -4.06
N CYS A 41 -11.54 -6.39 -3.92
CA CYS A 41 -12.29 -6.95 -5.04
C CYS A 41 -13.66 -6.30 -5.16
N SER A 42 -14.02 -5.88 -6.37
CA SER A 42 -15.38 -5.51 -6.74
C SER A 42 -16.30 -6.73 -6.83
N LYS A 43 -17.61 -6.51 -6.96
CA LYS A 43 -18.64 -7.54 -7.13
C LYS A 43 -18.37 -8.48 -8.31
N ASP A 44 -17.79 -7.96 -9.39
CA ASP A 44 -17.44 -8.69 -10.61
C ASP A 44 -15.97 -9.19 -10.62
N GLY A 45 -15.31 -9.21 -9.43
CA GLY A 45 -13.99 -9.82 -9.23
C GLY A 45 -12.81 -9.00 -9.76
N GLN A 46 -13.01 -7.72 -10.12
CA GLN A 46 -11.92 -6.84 -10.51
C GLN A 46 -11.20 -6.25 -9.29
N LEU A 47 -9.89 -6.10 -9.36
CA LEU A 47 -9.13 -5.36 -8.34
C LEU A 47 -9.35 -3.87 -8.53
N VAL A 48 -9.91 -3.22 -7.50
CA VAL A 48 -10.19 -1.78 -7.45
C VAL A 48 -9.40 -1.12 -6.35
N VAL A 49 -9.06 0.17 -6.55
CA VAL A 49 -8.13 0.88 -5.66
C VAL A 49 -8.90 1.83 -4.77
N ILE A 50 -9.09 1.45 -3.51
CA ILE A 50 -9.80 2.20 -2.47
C ILE A 50 -9.38 1.67 -1.10
N HIS A 51 -9.30 2.53 -0.07
CA HIS A 51 -8.84 2.11 1.27
C HIS A 51 -9.90 1.42 2.09
N ASP A 52 -11.07 2.06 2.27
CA ASP A 52 -12.10 1.59 3.20
C ASP A 52 -12.91 0.44 2.57
N PHE A 53 -13.47 -0.43 3.40
CA PHE A 53 -14.39 -1.50 2.96
C PHE A 53 -15.71 -0.97 2.40
N THR A 54 -15.98 0.33 2.57
CA THR A 54 -17.14 1.02 2.02
C THR A 54 -16.74 2.22 1.19
N VAL A 55 -17.57 2.59 0.24
CA VAL A 55 -17.36 3.77 -0.63
C VAL A 55 -17.72 5.10 0.04
N ASN A 56 -18.25 5.06 1.27
CA ASN A 56 -18.96 6.18 1.91
C ASN A 56 -18.09 7.41 2.20
N LYS A 57 -16.80 7.20 2.49
CA LYS A 57 -15.92 8.27 2.98
C LYS A 57 -15.31 9.09 1.84
N THR A 58 -14.90 8.42 0.78
CA THR A 58 -14.10 9.01 -0.30
C THR A 58 -14.87 9.14 -1.61
N THR A 59 -16.17 8.78 -1.63
CA THR A 59 -17.03 8.91 -2.81
C THR A 59 -18.39 9.48 -2.45
N ASN A 60 -19.18 9.84 -3.47
CA ASN A 60 -20.59 10.23 -3.33
C ASN A 60 -21.54 9.02 -3.18
N GLY A 61 -21.02 7.76 -3.25
CA GLY A 61 -21.78 6.54 -3.09
C GLY A 61 -21.98 6.12 -1.63
N LYS A 62 -22.78 5.06 -1.42
CA LYS A 62 -22.99 4.43 -0.10
C LYS A 62 -23.07 2.92 -0.26
N GLY A 63 -22.40 2.16 0.61
CA GLY A 63 -22.41 0.70 0.62
C GLY A 63 -21.01 0.10 0.66
N ARG A 64 -20.91 -1.23 0.63
CA ARG A 64 -19.64 -1.94 0.62
C ARG A 64 -19.05 -1.93 -0.80
N VAL A 65 -17.73 -1.87 -0.91
CA VAL A 65 -17.02 -1.97 -2.20
C VAL A 65 -17.40 -3.25 -2.95
N SER A 66 -17.54 -4.36 -2.24
CA SER A 66 -17.95 -5.67 -2.79
C SER A 66 -19.38 -5.73 -3.37
N ASP A 67 -20.21 -4.72 -3.11
CA ASP A 67 -21.59 -4.69 -3.63
C ASP A 67 -21.67 -4.07 -5.04
N PHE A 68 -20.59 -3.39 -5.48
CA PHE A 68 -20.50 -2.68 -6.75
C PHE A 68 -19.60 -3.42 -7.74
N THR A 69 -19.95 -3.38 -9.01
CA THR A 69 -19.05 -3.74 -10.11
C THR A 69 -17.95 -2.67 -10.27
N ALA A 70 -16.85 -3.02 -10.91
CA ALA A 70 -15.77 -2.05 -11.20
C ALA A 70 -16.28 -0.86 -12.03
N ALA A 71 -17.22 -1.09 -12.97
CA ALA A 71 -17.83 -0.03 -13.78
C ALA A 71 -18.67 0.94 -12.94
N GLU A 72 -19.45 0.43 -11.98
CA GLU A 72 -20.23 1.25 -11.05
C GLU A 72 -19.30 2.06 -10.13
N LEU A 73 -18.22 1.45 -9.59
CA LEU A 73 -17.21 2.15 -8.79
C LEU A 73 -16.51 3.27 -9.57
N ALA A 74 -16.18 3.01 -10.83
CA ALA A 74 -15.57 4.01 -11.71
C ALA A 74 -16.50 5.20 -12.01
N SER A 75 -17.81 5.02 -11.90
CA SER A 75 -18.82 6.08 -12.12
C SER A 75 -19.09 6.94 -10.88
N LEU A 76 -18.62 6.52 -9.70
CA LEU A 76 -18.74 7.31 -8.47
C LEU A 76 -17.80 8.52 -8.53
N ASP A 77 -18.21 9.61 -7.93
CA ASP A 77 -17.34 10.77 -7.72
C ASP A 77 -16.47 10.54 -6.48
N ALA A 78 -15.21 10.24 -6.71
CA ALA A 78 -14.18 10.05 -5.69
C ALA A 78 -13.25 11.28 -5.55
N GLY A 79 -13.60 12.43 -6.12
CA GLY A 79 -12.72 13.58 -6.16
C GLY A 79 -13.28 14.88 -5.60
N SER A 80 -14.57 15.17 -5.81
CA SER A 80 -15.19 16.45 -5.42
C SER A 80 -15.12 16.76 -3.92
N HIS A 81 -14.96 15.74 -3.08
CA HIS A 81 -14.82 15.94 -1.62
C HIS A 81 -13.53 16.70 -1.26
N LEU A 82 -12.51 16.66 -2.10
CA LEU A 82 -11.26 17.41 -1.95
C LEU A 82 -11.34 18.77 -2.67
N SER A 83 -11.67 18.75 -3.98
CA SER A 83 -11.81 19.94 -4.82
C SER A 83 -12.68 19.65 -6.04
N ALA A 84 -13.44 20.67 -6.50
CA ALA A 84 -14.28 20.58 -7.69
C ALA A 84 -13.51 20.23 -8.98
N GLU A 85 -12.21 20.51 -9.04
CA GLU A 85 -11.36 20.16 -10.19
C GLU A 85 -11.22 18.64 -10.37
N PHE A 86 -11.44 17.83 -9.32
CA PHE A 86 -11.38 16.38 -9.33
C PHE A 86 -12.73 15.68 -9.46
N ALA A 87 -13.81 16.42 -9.75
CA ALA A 87 -15.20 15.89 -9.80
C ALA A 87 -15.40 14.70 -10.76
N SER A 88 -14.52 14.54 -11.76
CA SER A 88 -14.58 13.42 -12.71
C SER A 88 -13.73 12.22 -12.30
N SER A 89 -13.10 12.26 -11.12
CA SER A 89 -12.26 11.17 -10.63
C SER A 89 -13.14 10.07 -10.05
N GLY A 90 -13.13 8.89 -10.68
CA GLY A 90 -13.77 7.68 -10.15
C GLY A 90 -12.79 6.81 -9.35
N VAL A 91 -13.31 5.73 -8.76
CA VAL A 91 -12.48 4.67 -8.14
C VAL A 91 -11.83 3.87 -9.28
N PRO A 92 -10.48 3.88 -9.41
CA PRO A 92 -9.82 3.20 -10.52
C PRO A 92 -9.67 1.71 -10.25
N THR A 93 -9.52 0.93 -11.32
CA THR A 93 -9.02 -0.44 -11.24
C THR A 93 -7.48 -0.45 -11.06
N LEU A 94 -6.94 -1.53 -10.49
CA LEU A 94 -5.50 -1.73 -10.40
C LEU A 94 -4.85 -1.84 -11.80
N HIS A 95 -5.59 -2.30 -12.80
CA HIS A 95 -5.15 -2.29 -14.20
C HIS A 95 -4.88 -0.87 -14.71
N GLN A 96 -5.82 0.06 -14.51
CA GLN A 96 -5.68 1.46 -14.89
C GLN A 96 -4.53 2.15 -14.16
N PHE A 97 -4.33 1.80 -12.88
CA PHE A 97 -3.16 2.28 -12.13
C PHE A 97 -1.84 1.85 -12.81
N PHE A 98 -1.67 0.56 -13.13
CA PHE A 98 -0.44 0.10 -13.78
C PHE A 98 -0.28 0.61 -15.23
N ASP A 99 -1.38 0.89 -15.94
CA ASP A 99 -1.33 1.55 -17.25
C ASP A 99 -0.80 2.99 -17.13
N LEU A 100 -1.20 3.69 -16.05
CA LEU A 100 -0.69 5.04 -15.76
C LEU A 100 0.77 5.01 -15.30
N VAL A 101 1.11 4.15 -14.34
CA VAL A 101 2.43 4.17 -13.67
C VAL A 101 3.52 3.57 -14.56
N GLY A 102 3.21 2.54 -15.34
CA GLY A 102 4.21 1.80 -16.11
C GLY A 102 5.32 1.26 -15.20
N ASN A 103 6.57 1.49 -15.58
CA ASN A 103 7.77 1.11 -14.83
C ASN A 103 8.46 2.30 -14.12
N ARG A 104 7.75 3.43 -13.92
CA ARG A 104 8.35 4.69 -13.44
C ARG A 104 8.72 4.69 -11.95
N CYS A 105 8.09 3.85 -11.12
CA CYS A 105 8.39 3.76 -9.69
C CYS A 105 8.08 2.37 -9.14
N ARG A 106 8.51 2.09 -7.92
CA ARG A 106 8.09 0.90 -7.17
C ARG A 106 6.66 1.06 -6.68
N VAL A 107 6.00 -0.08 -6.38
CA VAL A 107 4.61 -0.08 -5.93
C VAL A 107 4.45 -0.99 -4.73
N ASN A 108 3.87 -0.46 -3.65
CA ASN A 108 3.36 -1.25 -2.54
C ASN A 108 1.84 -1.42 -2.72
N VAL A 109 1.39 -2.65 -2.91
CA VAL A 109 -0.03 -2.99 -3.02
C VAL A 109 -0.49 -3.59 -1.70
N GLU A 110 -1.27 -2.82 -0.91
CA GLU A 110 -1.88 -3.34 0.30
C GLU A 110 -3.19 -4.07 -0.01
N ILE A 111 -3.27 -5.37 0.32
CA ILE A 111 -4.53 -6.12 0.26
C ILE A 111 -5.34 -5.86 1.53
N LYS A 112 -6.53 -5.28 1.36
CA LYS A 112 -7.52 -5.09 2.43
C LYS A 112 -8.39 -6.34 2.55
N SER A 113 -8.18 -7.15 3.59
CA SER A 113 -8.95 -8.36 3.83
C SER A 113 -9.25 -8.55 5.30
N GLU A 114 -10.55 -8.65 5.64
CA GLU A 114 -11.06 -9.10 6.94
C GLU A 114 -11.39 -10.61 6.93
N ASP A 115 -11.25 -11.27 5.78
CA ASP A 115 -11.59 -12.66 5.59
C ASP A 115 -10.58 -13.56 6.31
N PRO A 116 -11.01 -14.45 7.23
CA PRO A 116 -10.14 -15.40 7.90
C PRO A 116 -9.50 -16.41 6.94
N GLU A 117 -10.03 -16.59 5.73
CA GLU A 117 -9.47 -17.44 4.67
C GLU A 117 -8.53 -16.68 3.72
N GLY A 118 -8.22 -15.40 4.02
CA GLY A 118 -7.24 -14.59 3.29
C GLY A 118 -7.80 -13.77 2.12
N GLY A 119 -9.12 -13.82 1.90
CA GLY A 119 -9.80 -13.01 0.89
C GLY A 119 -9.67 -13.52 -0.56
N ASN A 120 -10.42 -12.88 -1.44
CA ASN A 120 -10.53 -13.22 -2.87
C ASN A 120 -9.64 -12.34 -3.79
N GLN A 121 -8.81 -11.46 -3.22
CA GLN A 121 -7.92 -10.57 -3.97
C GLN A 121 -6.64 -11.29 -4.45
N VAL A 122 -6.28 -12.40 -3.80
CA VAL A 122 -4.98 -13.08 -4.00
C VAL A 122 -4.81 -13.56 -5.44
N GLU A 123 -5.73 -14.38 -5.93
CA GLU A 123 -5.63 -14.97 -7.25
C GLU A 123 -5.64 -13.92 -8.39
N PRO A 124 -6.53 -12.90 -8.39
CA PRO A 124 -6.50 -11.84 -9.40
C PRO A 124 -5.20 -11.02 -9.36
N LEU A 125 -4.65 -10.76 -8.15
CA LEU A 125 -3.41 -10.00 -8.02
C LEU A 125 -2.20 -10.80 -8.51
N VAL A 126 -2.11 -12.07 -8.16
CA VAL A 126 -1.07 -12.98 -8.69
C VAL A 126 -1.11 -13.01 -10.21
N ALA A 127 -2.30 -13.23 -10.79
CA ALA A 127 -2.48 -13.27 -12.23
C ALA A 127 -2.05 -11.95 -12.92
N LEU A 128 -2.33 -10.81 -12.31
CA LEU A 128 -1.92 -9.50 -12.81
C LEU A 128 -0.40 -9.33 -12.76
N ILE A 129 0.24 -9.68 -11.63
CA ILE A 129 1.70 -9.60 -11.45
C ILE A 129 2.42 -10.50 -12.47
N GLN A 130 1.95 -11.73 -12.63
CA GLN A 130 2.51 -12.68 -13.63
C GLN A 130 2.36 -12.16 -15.06
N LYS A 131 1.15 -11.75 -15.44
CA LYS A 131 0.84 -11.31 -16.81
C LYS A 131 1.65 -10.08 -17.22
N ARG A 132 1.91 -9.17 -16.27
CA ARG A 132 2.65 -7.92 -16.54
C ARG A 132 4.13 -7.99 -16.15
N ALA A 133 4.60 -9.13 -15.62
CA ALA A 133 5.99 -9.35 -15.15
C ALA A 133 6.43 -8.31 -14.09
N LEU A 134 5.59 -8.04 -13.08
CA LEU A 134 5.80 -6.96 -12.11
C LEU A 134 6.60 -7.37 -10.86
N TYR A 135 7.27 -8.51 -10.86
CA TYR A 135 7.97 -9.08 -9.68
C TYR A 135 8.99 -8.14 -9.04
N ASP A 136 9.74 -7.38 -9.84
CA ASP A 136 10.77 -6.45 -9.36
C ASP A 136 10.21 -5.09 -8.96
N GLN A 137 8.98 -4.77 -9.42
CA GLN A 137 8.33 -3.49 -9.19
C GLN A 137 7.42 -3.52 -7.97
N VAL A 138 6.75 -4.66 -7.69
CA VAL A 138 5.67 -4.77 -6.71
C VAL A 138 6.13 -5.48 -5.45
N ILE A 139 5.76 -4.92 -4.30
CA ILE A 139 5.66 -5.61 -3.02
C ILE A 139 4.20 -5.65 -2.59
N VAL A 140 3.71 -6.81 -2.17
CA VAL A 140 2.32 -6.98 -1.69
C VAL A 140 2.32 -6.98 -0.18
N SER A 141 1.52 -6.12 0.44
CA SER A 141 1.40 -6.04 1.89
C SER A 141 -0.01 -6.30 2.38
N SER A 142 -0.14 -6.70 3.64
CA SER A 142 -1.43 -6.86 4.32
C SER A 142 -1.23 -6.92 5.84
N PHE A 143 -2.25 -6.50 6.59
CA PHE A 143 -2.40 -6.78 8.02
C PHE A 143 -2.87 -8.22 8.28
N ASN A 144 -3.50 -8.86 7.29
CA ASN A 144 -3.96 -10.23 7.40
C ASN A 144 -2.84 -11.21 7.01
N PRO A 145 -2.23 -11.94 7.98
CA PRO A 145 -1.14 -12.85 7.68
C PRO A 145 -1.60 -14.06 6.83
N ILE A 146 -2.88 -14.43 6.89
CA ILE A 146 -3.42 -15.53 6.09
C ILE A 146 -3.45 -15.14 4.60
N THR A 147 -3.80 -13.89 4.29
CA THR A 147 -3.68 -13.33 2.93
C THR A 147 -2.26 -13.46 2.39
N LEU A 148 -1.26 -13.08 3.19
CA LEU A 148 0.15 -13.16 2.78
C LEU A 148 0.65 -14.60 2.68
N LEU A 149 0.20 -15.50 3.56
CA LEU A 149 0.49 -16.93 3.42
C LEU A 149 -0.11 -17.50 2.14
N LYS A 150 -1.35 -17.17 1.83
CA LYS A 150 -2.01 -17.56 0.57
C LYS A 150 -1.26 -17.03 -0.64
N MET A 151 -0.81 -15.77 -0.62
CA MET A 151 0.08 -15.20 -1.66
C MET A 151 1.36 -16.02 -1.81
N ARG A 152 2.08 -16.30 -0.72
CA ARG A 152 3.33 -17.07 -0.70
C ARG A 152 3.17 -18.46 -1.29
N TYR A 153 2.07 -19.16 -0.99
CA TYR A 153 1.78 -20.49 -1.53
C TYR A 153 1.35 -20.45 -3.00
N THR A 154 0.67 -19.37 -3.43
CA THR A 154 0.20 -19.25 -4.82
C THR A 154 1.34 -18.88 -5.77
N ASP A 155 2.21 -17.94 -5.39
CA ASP A 155 3.42 -17.60 -6.15
C ASP A 155 4.55 -17.12 -5.22
N PRO A 156 5.54 -18.01 -4.91
CA PRO A 156 6.61 -17.71 -3.98
C PRO A 156 7.60 -16.63 -4.44
N LYS A 157 7.53 -16.18 -5.70
CA LYS A 157 8.42 -15.13 -6.24
C LYS A 157 7.94 -13.72 -5.87
N ILE A 158 6.69 -13.57 -5.46
CA ILE A 158 6.13 -12.26 -5.12
C ILE A 158 6.73 -11.78 -3.79
N GLN A 159 7.22 -10.54 -3.77
CA GLN A 159 7.73 -9.91 -2.56
C GLN A 159 6.57 -9.58 -1.62
N LEU A 160 6.72 -9.94 -0.35
CA LEU A 160 5.69 -9.75 0.67
C LEU A 160 6.16 -8.79 1.77
N GLY A 161 5.23 -7.95 2.24
CA GLY A 161 5.41 -7.02 3.35
C GLY A 161 4.37 -7.26 4.45
N LEU A 162 4.80 -7.61 5.66
CA LEU A 162 3.89 -7.83 6.79
C LEU A 162 3.61 -6.51 7.50
N LEU A 163 2.36 -6.05 7.43
CA LEU A 163 1.87 -4.88 8.17
C LEU A 163 1.51 -5.25 9.61
N TYR A 164 1.96 -4.44 10.57
CA TYR A 164 1.59 -4.59 11.99
C TYR A 164 1.75 -3.31 12.80
N GLU A 165 0.96 -3.22 13.89
CA GLU A 165 0.93 -2.08 14.80
C GLU A 165 0.63 -2.51 16.25
N THR A 166 0.71 -1.57 17.20
CA THR A 166 0.52 -1.83 18.64
C THR A 166 -0.91 -2.20 19.03
N ALA A 167 -1.91 -1.73 18.27
CA ALA A 167 -3.32 -2.03 18.55
C ALA A 167 -3.72 -3.47 18.24
N LEU A 168 -2.90 -4.19 17.48
CA LEU A 168 -3.17 -5.58 17.12
C LEU A 168 -2.99 -6.55 18.29
N PRO A 169 -3.65 -7.72 18.28
CA PRO A 169 -3.39 -8.82 19.20
C PRO A 169 -1.89 -9.20 19.23
N PRO A 170 -1.36 -9.75 20.37
CA PRO A 170 0.07 -10.00 20.54
C PRO A 170 0.72 -10.80 19.41
N HIS A 171 0.06 -11.85 18.90
CA HIS A 171 0.58 -12.70 17.83
C HIS A 171 0.69 -11.98 16.48
N LEU A 172 -0.13 -10.97 16.21
CA LEU A 172 -0.04 -10.12 15.02
C LEU A 172 0.95 -8.96 15.24
N ARG A 173 0.86 -8.29 16.40
CA ARG A 173 1.73 -7.18 16.80
C ARG A 173 3.21 -7.59 16.89
N GLN A 174 3.51 -8.84 17.22
CA GLN A 174 4.87 -9.38 17.34
C GLN A 174 5.31 -10.15 16.08
N ALA A 175 4.54 -10.10 15.01
CA ALA A 175 4.85 -10.72 13.72
C ALA A 175 5.19 -12.22 13.82
N TRP A 176 4.45 -13.00 14.63
CA TRP A 176 4.71 -14.42 14.88
C TRP A 176 4.64 -15.29 13.63
N PHE A 177 3.98 -14.83 12.58
CA PHE A 177 3.87 -15.53 11.29
C PHE A 177 5.14 -15.42 10.41
N THR A 178 6.08 -14.54 10.78
CA THR A 178 7.31 -14.29 10.00
C THR A 178 8.09 -15.57 9.66
N PRO A 179 8.28 -16.56 10.57
CA PRO A 179 9.05 -17.77 10.25
C PRO A 179 8.41 -18.64 9.15
N ILE A 180 7.08 -18.63 9.04
CA ILE A 180 6.34 -19.43 8.03
C ILE A 180 6.20 -18.64 6.73
N MET A 181 5.88 -17.36 6.84
CA MET A 181 5.64 -16.47 5.70
C MET A 181 6.92 -16.08 4.98
N GLN A 182 8.02 -15.89 5.73
CA GLN A 182 9.32 -15.41 5.25
C GLN A 182 9.17 -14.15 4.35
N PRO A 183 8.61 -13.05 4.90
CA PRO A 183 8.40 -11.84 4.12
C PRO A 183 9.74 -11.16 3.80
N GLU A 184 9.83 -10.52 2.64
CA GLU A 184 10.98 -9.72 2.23
C GLU A 184 11.06 -8.40 2.98
N ALA A 185 9.92 -7.90 3.50
CA ALA A 185 9.88 -6.68 4.30
C ALA A 185 8.92 -6.79 5.49
N LEU A 186 9.26 -6.06 6.54
CA LEU A 186 8.38 -5.77 7.67
C LEU A 186 7.84 -4.36 7.50
N HIS A 187 6.53 -4.18 7.71
CA HIS A 187 5.84 -2.90 7.60
C HIS A 187 5.28 -2.46 8.97
N PRO A 188 6.16 -2.17 9.96
CA PRO A 188 5.73 -1.69 11.27
C PRO A 188 5.18 -0.28 11.21
N TYR A 189 4.19 0.02 12.06
CA TYR A 189 3.80 1.39 12.37
C TYR A 189 4.99 2.14 13.00
N TYR A 190 5.32 3.33 12.49
CA TYR A 190 6.60 4.01 12.75
C TYR A 190 6.95 4.22 14.24
N PRO A 191 6.01 4.45 15.19
CA PRO A 191 6.36 4.67 16.58
C PRO A 191 6.97 3.46 17.29
N ILE A 192 6.77 2.23 16.76
CA ILE A 192 7.34 1.02 17.39
C ILE A 192 8.75 0.70 16.88
N ILE A 193 9.29 1.52 15.96
CA ILE A 193 10.62 1.27 15.38
C ILE A 193 11.69 1.82 16.31
N ASP A 194 12.53 0.91 16.79
CA ASP A 194 13.73 1.16 17.59
C ASP A 194 14.93 0.34 17.07
N GLU A 195 16.09 0.53 17.67
CA GLU A 195 17.31 -0.21 17.32
C GLU A 195 17.19 -1.73 17.45
N LYS A 196 16.35 -2.22 18.39
CA LYS A 196 16.13 -3.66 18.60
C LYS A 196 15.35 -4.25 17.44
N LEU A 197 14.28 -3.56 16.99
CA LEU A 197 13.50 -3.96 15.82
C LEU A 197 14.38 -3.96 14.57
N MET A 198 15.16 -2.90 14.34
CA MET A 198 16.05 -2.82 13.19
C MET A 198 17.09 -3.94 13.18
N THR A 199 17.69 -4.22 14.34
CA THR A 199 18.65 -5.34 14.49
C THR A 199 17.99 -6.69 14.22
N TRP A 200 16.78 -6.90 14.74
CA TRP A 200 16.03 -8.13 14.53
C TRP A 200 15.64 -8.32 13.05
N ALA A 201 15.12 -7.28 12.39
CA ALA A 201 14.78 -7.30 10.97
C ALA A 201 16.01 -7.63 10.11
N LYS A 202 17.13 -6.96 10.37
CA LYS A 202 18.41 -7.22 9.69
C LYS A 202 18.87 -8.67 9.84
N ASN A 203 18.79 -9.23 11.04
CA ASN A 203 19.15 -10.63 11.30
C ASN A 203 18.23 -11.63 10.60
N LYS A 204 17.02 -11.22 10.23
CA LYS A 204 16.07 -12.00 9.44
C LYS A 204 16.20 -11.77 7.93
N GLY A 205 17.04 -10.83 7.50
CA GLY A 205 17.17 -10.44 6.10
C GLY A 205 15.96 -9.67 5.56
N CYS A 206 15.14 -9.09 6.45
CA CYS A 206 13.96 -8.32 6.08
C CYS A 206 14.29 -6.83 5.96
N ALA A 207 13.81 -6.18 4.91
CA ALA A 207 13.74 -4.72 4.86
C ALA A 207 12.73 -4.18 5.87
N VAL A 208 12.86 -2.92 6.28
CA VAL A 208 11.90 -2.23 7.15
C VAL A 208 11.28 -1.07 6.38
N ASN A 209 9.99 -1.19 6.05
CA ASN A 209 9.19 -0.16 5.40
C ASN A 209 8.17 0.36 6.40
N THR A 210 8.02 1.65 6.57
CA THR A 210 7.17 2.20 7.64
C THR A 210 6.15 3.22 7.15
N TRP A 211 5.08 3.40 7.92
CA TRP A 211 3.88 4.18 7.60
C TRP A 211 3.24 4.77 8.86
N THR A 212 2.39 5.80 8.83
CA THR A 212 2.43 6.88 7.86
C THR A 212 3.21 8.02 8.48
N VAL A 213 4.33 8.42 7.91
CA VAL A 213 5.27 9.38 8.51
C VAL A 213 5.12 10.72 7.81
N ASN A 214 4.54 11.70 8.51
CA ASN A 214 4.29 13.04 7.99
C ASN A 214 5.10 14.13 8.72
N ASP A 215 5.80 13.75 9.80
CA ASP A 215 6.67 14.65 10.56
C ASP A 215 8.13 14.50 10.12
N VAL A 216 8.76 15.62 9.80
CA VAL A 216 10.17 15.67 9.33
C VAL A 216 11.16 15.20 10.41
N THR A 217 10.88 15.47 11.68
CA THR A 217 11.76 15.04 12.79
C THR A 217 11.74 13.52 12.92
N GLU A 218 10.54 12.93 12.84
CA GLU A 218 10.38 11.48 12.81
C GLU A 218 11.01 10.84 11.57
N ALA A 219 10.86 11.44 10.41
CA ALA A 219 11.50 10.94 9.19
C ALA A 219 13.04 10.90 9.33
N LYS A 220 13.64 11.95 9.91
CA LYS A 220 15.09 11.99 10.20
C LYS A 220 15.51 10.94 11.23
N ARG A 221 14.72 10.73 12.29
CA ARG A 221 14.97 9.67 13.28
C ARG A 221 14.98 8.30 12.64
N LEU A 222 13.97 8.01 11.81
CA LEU A 222 13.82 6.73 11.11
C LEU A 222 14.93 6.51 10.07
N ALA A 223 15.32 7.56 9.34
CA ALA A 223 16.45 7.52 8.41
C ALA A 223 17.76 7.22 9.14
N ALA A 224 17.99 7.83 10.33
CA ALA A 224 19.15 7.55 11.16
C ALA A 224 19.18 6.10 11.68
N LEU A 225 18.01 5.50 11.97
CA LEU A 225 17.88 4.09 12.33
C LEU A 225 18.10 3.14 11.14
N GLY A 226 18.06 3.66 9.90
CA GLY A 226 18.33 2.90 8.69
C GLY A 226 17.11 2.16 8.13
N VAL A 227 15.89 2.70 8.28
CA VAL A 227 14.70 2.15 7.60
C VAL A 227 14.88 2.23 6.07
N ASP A 228 14.30 1.28 5.34
CA ASP A 228 14.47 1.17 3.88
C ASP A 228 13.45 2.02 3.12
N VAL A 229 12.20 2.08 3.59
CA VAL A 229 11.11 2.85 2.96
C VAL A 229 10.33 3.62 4.01
N ILE A 230 10.01 4.89 3.70
CA ILE A 230 9.07 5.73 4.44
C ILE A 230 7.87 6.02 3.54
N MET A 231 6.67 5.62 3.97
CA MET A 231 5.39 5.95 3.33
C MET A 231 4.83 7.22 3.98
N SER A 232 4.53 8.23 3.16
CA SER A 232 4.11 9.56 3.65
C SER A 232 2.96 10.14 2.83
N ASP A 233 2.07 10.89 3.51
CA ASP A 233 1.04 11.70 2.86
C ASP A 233 1.63 12.99 2.24
N VAL A 234 2.83 13.41 2.70
CA VAL A 234 3.55 14.62 2.29
C VAL A 234 4.94 14.26 1.75
N PRO A 235 5.02 13.39 0.72
CA PRO A 235 6.30 12.84 0.25
C PRO A 235 7.29 13.90 -0.21
N ASP A 236 6.84 15.00 -0.79
CA ASP A 236 7.64 16.14 -1.22
C ASP A 236 8.37 16.81 -0.05
N LEU A 237 7.67 17.04 1.07
CA LEU A 237 8.27 17.62 2.28
C LEU A 237 9.30 16.68 2.89
N ILE A 238 9.02 15.37 2.93
CA ILE A 238 9.95 14.39 3.49
C ILE A 238 11.19 14.23 2.60
N MET A 239 11.02 14.17 1.27
CA MET A 239 12.15 14.12 0.33
C MET A 239 13.05 15.36 0.42
N ALA A 240 12.46 16.54 0.59
CA ALA A 240 13.24 17.79 0.72
C ALA A 240 14.00 17.88 2.04
N ALA A 241 13.62 17.11 3.06
CA ALA A 241 14.19 17.18 4.41
C ALA A 241 15.28 16.14 4.67
N LEU A 242 15.37 15.08 3.86
CA LEU A 242 16.33 13.97 3.97
C LEU A 242 17.43 14.04 2.92
#